data_9923cc6de27f0b9ce764dacd81badb9f
#
_entry.id   9923cc6de27f0b9ce764dacd81badb9f
#
_cell.length_a   1.000
_cell.length_b   1.000
_cell.length_c   1.000
_cell.angle_alpha   90.00
_cell.angle_beta   90.00
_cell.angle_gamma   90.00
#
_symmetry.space_group_name_H-M   'P 1'
#
loop_
_entity.id
_entity.type
_entity.pdbx_description
1 polymer ?
#
loop_
_entity_poly.entity_id
_entity_poly.type
_entity_poly.pdbx_seq_one_letter_code
_entity_poly.pdbx_strand_id
1 'polypeptide(L)'
;FVQKYAAQYGIKVHSPIIAQAILESGWGNSKLAARYHNYFGLKCGTKWTGKSVNMTTQEEYTVGTLTTIKDNFRVYDSMEEGIKGYFEFIQLARYQNLKGITDPKKYLETIKADGYATSSTYVTNNMKLIDQYNLTKYDKGVTNMSDRQKPVNWLAQYVGIKEGSAEHKAILKVFNDSGLCTRYKMTVNDAWCATSTSVAFIATGLSNIFPCVECSCENMINLAKKAGIWVENDAYVPSTGDVILYDWDDNSVGDCTGWSDHVGIVVSCDGSTIKVIEGNKNDSVGYRTIAVNGRYIRGFITPKFSGGTSTVIPSTKKSVDEVAKEVLAGAWGNGDARKNA
;
A
#
# COMPACT_ATOMS: atom_id res chain seq x y z
N PHE A 1 -6.41 5.64 -4.46
CA PHE A 1 -5.59 6.63 -5.18
C PHE A 1 -4.89 7.61 -4.23
N VAL A 2 -5.56 8.23 -3.25
CA VAL A 2 -4.92 9.19 -2.30
C VAL A 2 -3.70 8.55 -1.64
N GLN A 3 -3.81 7.35 -1.09
CA GLN A 3 -2.69 6.64 -0.46
C GLN A 3 -1.53 6.39 -1.43
N LYS A 4 -1.84 5.99 -2.67
CA LYS A 4 -0.84 5.74 -3.73
C LYS A 4 0.01 6.98 -3.99
N TYR A 5 -0.64 8.12 -4.20
CA TYR A 5 0.07 9.34 -4.58
C TYR A 5 0.67 10.07 -3.38
N ALA A 6 0.04 10.04 -2.20
CA ALA A 6 0.60 10.63 -0.99
C ALA A 6 2.02 10.13 -0.71
N ALA A 7 2.23 8.82 -0.82
CA ALA A 7 3.56 8.21 -0.64
C ALA A 7 4.59 8.73 -1.66
N GLN A 8 4.21 8.86 -2.95
CA GLN A 8 5.09 9.34 -4.02
C GLN A 8 5.52 10.79 -3.82
N TYR A 9 4.63 11.62 -3.27
CA TYR A 9 4.85 13.06 -3.15
C TYR A 9 5.28 13.52 -1.74
N GLY A 10 5.59 12.56 -0.84
CA GLY A 10 6.12 12.84 0.50
C GLY A 10 5.08 13.35 1.50
N ILE A 11 3.80 13.14 1.23
CA ILE A 11 2.69 13.51 2.12
C ILE A 11 2.44 12.38 3.12
N LYS A 12 2.34 12.72 4.39
CA LYS A 12 2.26 11.76 5.52
C LYS A 12 0.87 11.61 6.13
N VAL A 13 -0.13 12.28 5.58
CA VAL A 13 -1.51 12.26 6.09
C VAL A 13 -2.49 12.20 4.92
N HIS A 14 -3.53 11.36 5.03
CA HIS A 14 -4.48 11.11 3.95
C HIS A 14 -5.87 11.67 4.25
N SER A 15 -6.29 11.60 5.52
CA SER A 15 -7.65 11.99 5.95
C SER A 15 -8.04 13.41 5.52
N PRO A 16 -7.17 14.44 5.63
CA PRO A 16 -7.54 15.78 5.19
C PRO A 16 -7.70 15.87 3.67
N ILE A 17 -6.92 15.11 2.90
CA ILE A 17 -7.03 15.09 1.43
C ILE A 17 -8.33 14.41 0.99
N ILE A 18 -8.72 13.32 1.66
CA ILE A 18 -9.99 12.65 1.42
C ILE A 18 -11.16 13.58 1.78
N ALA A 19 -11.09 14.27 2.92
CA ALA A 19 -12.10 15.24 3.34
C ALA A 19 -12.22 16.42 2.35
N GLN A 20 -11.09 16.96 1.88
CA GLN A 20 -11.07 17.98 0.83
C GLN A 20 -11.77 17.49 -0.44
N ALA A 21 -11.45 16.30 -0.93
CA ALA A 21 -12.08 15.73 -2.11
C ALA A 21 -13.59 15.59 -1.92
N ILE A 22 -14.05 15.14 -0.75
CA ILE A 22 -15.47 15.02 -0.41
C ILE A 22 -16.14 16.40 -0.39
N LEU A 23 -15.55 17.37 0.29
CA LEU A 23 -16.10 18.72 0.48
C LEU A 23 -16.19 19.46 -0.86
N GLU A 24 -15.09 19.55 -1.60
CA GLU A 24 -14.98 20.29 -2.86
C GLU A 24 -15.83 19.70 -3.99
N SER A 25 -15.98 18.38 -3.99
CA SER A 25 -16.72 17.69 -5.03
C SER A 25 -18.20 17.42 -4.68
N GLY A 26 -18.64 17.69 -3.46
CA GLY A 26 -19.96 17.28 -3.00
C GLY A 26 -20.14 15.77 -3.16
N TRP A 27 -19.23 14.97 -2.59
CA TRP A 27 -19.22 13.51 -2.74
C TRP A 27 -19.09 13.03 -4.19
N GLY A 28 -18.36 13.77 -5.02
CA GLY A 28 -18.18 13.46 -6.43
C GLY A 28 -19.37 13.85 -7.32
N ASN A 29 -20.44 14.43 -6.75
CA ASN A 29 -21.68 14.77 -7.47
C ASN A 29 -21.65 16.15 -8.13
N SER A 30 -20.68 17.02 -7.78
CA SER A 30 -20.56 18.31 -8.45
C SER A 30 -20.31 18.10 -9.95
N LYS A 31 -20.84 19.03 -10.78
CA LYS A 31 -20.62 18.98 -12.24
C LYS A 31 -19.14 18.90 -12.59
N LEU A 32 -18.29 19.57 -11.82
CA LEU A 32 -16.86 19.61 -12.03
C LEU A 32 -16.20 18.23 -11.74
N ALA A 33 -16.63 17.55 -10.69
CA ALA A 33 -16.13 16.20 -10.37
C ALA A 33 -16.72 15.14 -11.30
N ALA A 34 -18.06 15.13 -11.47
CA ALA A 34 -18.76 14.07 -12.19
C ALA A 34 -18.43 14.00 -13.69
N ARG A 35 -18.21 15.18 -14.33
CA ARG A 35 -17.94 15.26 -15.77
C ARG A 35 -16.48 15.46 -16.14
N TYR A 36 -15.72 16.09 -15.24
CA TYR A 36 -14.38 16.58 -15.55
C TYR A 36 -13.31 16.02 -14.59
N HIS A 37 -13.70 15.12 -13.71
CA HIS A 37 -12.83 14.43 -12.75
C HIS A 37 -11.95 15.35 -11.90
N ASN A 38 -12.38 16.60 -11.68
CA ASN A 38 -11.71 17.57 -10.83
C ASN A 38 -12.39 17.60 -9.45
N TYR A 39 -11.90 16.76 -8.54
CA TYR A 39 -12.48 16.56 -7.20
C TYR A 39 -12.05 17.60 -6.18
N PHE A 40 -11.10 18.44 -6.52
CA PHE A 40 -10.48 19.41 -5.59
C PHE A 40 -10.72 20.86 -6.01
N GLY A 41 -11.57 21.12 -6.99
CA GLY A 41 -11.83 22.47 -7.44
C GLY A 41 -10.61 23.18 -8.03
N LEU A 42 -9.66 22.46 -8.60
CA LEU A 42 -8.41 23.04 -9.08
C LEU A 42 -8.60 23.94 -10.29
N LYS A 43 -8.26 25.21 -10.12
CA LYS A 43 -8.25 26.22 -11.19
C LYS A 43 -7.03 26.05 -12.08
N CYS A 44 -7.11 26.50 -13.33
CA CYS A 44 -6.00 26.42 -14.29
C CYS A 44 -4.81 27.29 -13.87
N GLY A 45 -5.06 28.49 -13.39
CA GLY A 45 -4.00 29.47 -13.19
C GLY A 45 -3.29 29.78 -14.51
N THR A 46 -2.08 30.34 -14.43
CA THR A 46 -1.31 30.79 -15.61
C THR A 46 -0.41 29.73 -16.23
N LYS A 47 -0.16 28.63 -15.53
CA LYS A 47 0.82 27.60 -15.97
C LYS A 47 0.17 26.28 -16.44
N TRP A 48 -1.15 26.18 -16.37
CA TRP A 48 -1.85 24.98 -16.81
C TRP A 48 -1.97 24.94 -18.34
N THR A 49 -1.49 23.86 -18.96
CA THR A 49 -1.52 23.64 -20.40
C THR A 49 -2.47 22.51 -20.83
N GLY A 50 -3.10 21.84 -19.86
CA GLY A 50 -4.06 20.76 -20.12
C GLY A 50 -5.46 21.24 -20.46
N LYS A 51 -6.40 20.31 -20.57
CA LYS A 51 -7.82 20.60 -20.83
C LYS A 51 -8.41 21.47 -19.73
N SER A 52 -9.32 22.38 -20.12
CA SER A 52 -9.99 23.27 -19.17
C SER A 52 -11.47 23.44 -19.48
N VAL A 53 -12.23 23.85 -18.47
CA VAL A 53 -13.64 24.23 -18.58
C VAL A 53 -13.90 25.51 -17.83
N ASN A 54 -14.63 26.45 -18.46
CA ASN A 54 -15.04 27.69 -17.80
C ASN A 54 -16.34 27.45 -17.02
N MET A 55 -16.34 27.74 -15.71
CA MET A 55 -17.49 27.54 -14.83
C MET A 55 -17.66 28.69 -13.85
N THR A 56 -18.90 28.90 -13.43
CA THR A 56 -19.25 29.82 -12.36
C THR A 56 -18.94 29.20 -11.01
N THR A 57 -18.27 29.90 -10.13
CA THR A 57 -17.97 29.53 -8.75
C THR A 57 -18.21 30.67 -7.80
N GLN A 58 -18.25 30.40 -6.50
CA GLN A 58 -18.37 31.39 -5.44
C GLN A 58 -17.09 31.42 -4.61
N GLU A 59 -16.60 32.59 -4.31
CA GLU A 59 -15.41 32.83 -3.49
C GLU A 59 -15.73 33.73 -2.30
N GLU A 60 -15.14 33.47 -1.15
CA GLU A 60 -15.27 34.28 0.05
C GLU A 60 -14.00 35.15 0.22
N TYR A 61 -13.94 36.31 -0.45
CA TYR A 61 -12.83 37.25 -0.28
C TYR A 61 -12.97 38.12 0.97
N THR A 62 -14.18 38.28 1.45
CA THR A 62 -14.51 38.94 2.71
C THR A 62 -15.35 37.98 3.54
N VAL A 63 -14.98 37.78 4.81
CA VAL A 63 -15.65 36.80 5.70
C VAL A 63 -17.17 37.07 5.69
N GLY A 64 -17.93 36.01 5.39
CA GLY A 64 -19.39 36.03 5.32
C GLY A 64 -19.95 36.57 3.99
N THR A 65 -19.11 36.98 3.04
CA THR A 65 -19.57 37.55 1.75
C THR A 65 -19.13 36.68 0.60
N LEU A 66 -20.10 36.03 -0.09
CA LEU A 66 -19.82 35.21 -1.27
C LEU A 66 -19.86 36.05 -2.54
N THR A 67 -18.80 36.01 -3.31
CA THR A 67 -18.68 36.69 -4.61
C THR A 67 -18.76 35.66 -5.71
N THR A 68 -19.70 35.80 -6.65
CA THR A 68 -19.83 34.92 -7.80
C THR A 68 -18.88 35.36 -8.90
N ILE A 69 -17.99 34.44 -9.33
CA ILE A 69 -17.03 34.68 -10.42
C ILE A 69 -17.10 33.54 -11.46
N LYS A 70 -16.56 33.82 -12.66
CA LYS A 70 -16.26 32.76 -13.66
C LYS A 70 -14.78 32.52 -13.67
N ASP A 71 -14.40 31.25 -13.67
CA ASP A 71 -13.00 30.86 -13.71
C ASP A 71 -12.80 29.58 -14.57
N ASN A 72 -11.56 29.33 -14.98
CA ASN A 72 -11.19 28.16 -15.74
C ASN A 72 -10.67 27.07 -14.79
N PHE A 73 -11.32 25.92 -14.82
CA PHE A 73 -10.97 24.75 -14.01
C PHE A 73 -10.28 23.70 -14.84
N ARG A 74 -9.37 22.95 -14.23
CA ARG A 74 -8.67 21.83 -14.85
C ARG A 74 -9.64 20.70 -15.14
N VAL A 75 -9.41 20.02 -16.26
CA VAL A 75 -10.17 18.84 -16.71
C VAL A 75 -9.22 17.66 -16.78
N TYR A 76 -9.64 16.51 -16.26
CA TYR A 76 -8.91 15.26 -16.27
C TYR A 76 -9.73 14.18 -16.94
N ASP A 77 -9.06 13.17 -17.50
CA ASP A 77 -9.71 12.10 -18.25
C ASP A 77 -10.17 10.93 -17.36
N SER A 78 -9.72 10.89 -16.08
CA SER A 78 -10.13 9.88 -15.11
C SER A 78 -10.08 10.41 -13.66
N MET A 79 -10.74 9.68 -12.75
CA MET A 79 -10.64 9.95 -11.31
C MET A 79 -9.18 9.87 -10.83
N GLU A 80 -8.43 8.89 -11.30
CA GLU A 80 -7.04 8.71 -10.91
C GLU A 80 -6.19 9.90 -11.31
N GLU A 81 -6.35 10.40 -12.54
CA GLU A 81 -5.66 11.61 -13.00
C GLU A 81 -6.06 12.85 -12.23
N GLY A 82 -7.33 13.00 -11.89
CA GLY A 82 -7.80 14.12 -11.08
C GLY A 82 -7.19 14.13 -9.67
N ILE A 83 -7.06 12.97 -9.05
CA ILE A 83 -6.41 12.84 -7.76
C ILE A 83 -4.89 13.05 -7.88
N LYS A 84 -4.24 12.48 -8.90
CA LYS A 84 -2.82 12.74 -9.18
C LYS A 84 -2.57 14.23 -9.41
N GLY A 85 -3.45 14.90 -10.15
CA GLY A 85 -3.39 16.34 -10.41
C GLY A 85 -3.39 17.22 -9.17
N TYR A 86 -4.07 16.79 -8.10
CA TYR A 86 -3.98 17.45 -6.79
C TYR A 86 -2.57 17.33 -6.21
N PHE A 87 -1.98 16.13 -6.23
CA PHE A 87 -0.62 15.93 -5.71
C PHE A 87 0.45 16.68 -6.52
N GLU A 88 0.26 16.78 -7.82
CA GLU A 88 1.12 17.62 -8.69
C GLU A 88 0.94 19.11 -8.36
N PHE A 89 -0.29 19.56 -8.12
CA PHE A 89 -0.57 20.94 -7.76
C PHE A 89 0.10 21.35 -6.45
N ILE A 90 0.08 20.51 -5.43
CA ILE A 90 0.73 20.81 -4.15
C ILE A 90 2.27 20.68 -4.19
N GLN A 91 2.86 20.38 -5.36
CA GLN A 91 4.32 20.49 -5.54
C GLN A 91 4.78 21.94 -5.81
N LEU A 92 3.86 22.89 -5.99
CA LEU A 92 4.21 24.30 -6.07
C LEU A 92 4.99 24.74 -4.81
N ALA A 93 5.96 25.65 -4.99
CA ALA A 93 6.87 26.08 -3.93
C ALA A 93 6.17 26.47 -2.61
N ARG A 94 5.01 27.13 -2.71
CA ARG A 94 4.23 27.57 -1.54
C ARG A 94 3.65 26.45 -0.69
N TYR A 95 3.54 25.22 -1.22
CA TYR A 95 2.98 24.06 -0.53
C TYR A 95 4.03 23.04 -0.06
N GLN A 96 5.33 23.34 -0.19
CA GLN A 96 6.37 22.40 0.20
C GLN A 96 6.44 22.12 1.71
N ASN A 97 5.91 23.03 2.52
CA ASN A 97 5.74 22.90 3.97
C ASN A 97 4.69 21.86 4.39
N LEU A 98 3.87 21.35 3.45
CA LEU A 98 2.93 20.25 3.71
C LEU A 98 3.63 18.90 3.88
N LYS A 99 4.84 18.76 3.33
CA LYS A 99 5.61 17.51 3.42
C LYS A 99 5.98 17.20 4.87
N GLY A 100 5.78 15.94 5.26
CA GLY A 100 6.10 15.49 6.61
C GLY A 100 5.06 15.79 7.68
N ILE A 101 4.02 16.60 7.41
CA ILE A 101 2.92 16.81 8.36
C ILE A 101 2.14 15.51 8.54
N THR A 102 1.94 15.11 9.80
CA THR A 102 1.20 13.89 10.19
C THR A 102 -0.14 14.19 10.87
N ASP A 103 -0.34 15.43 11.33
CA ASP A 103 -1.58 15.87 11.96
C ASP A 103 -2.56 16.43 10.91
N PRO A 104 -3.79 15.88 10.81
CA PRO A 104 -4.77 16.30 9.81
C PRO A 104 -5.18 17.78 9.91
N LYS A 105 -5.36 18.26 11.14
CA LYS A 105 -5.76 19.66 11.37
C LYS A 105 -4.65 20.61 10.96
N LYS A 106 -3.42 20.28 11.35
CA LYS A 106 -2.22 21.07 10.96
C LYS A 106 -2.05 21.13 9.45
N TYR A 107 -2.29 20.01 8.75
CA TYR A 107 -2.27 19.97 7.29
C TYR A 107 -3.27 20.95 6.67
N LEU A 108 -4.53 20.93 7.15
CA LEU A 108 -5.61 21.81 6.68
C LEU A 108 -5.35 23.29 6.99
N GLU A 109 -4.81 23.58 8.17
CA GLU A 109 -4.43 24.96 8.56
C GLU A 109 -3.30 25.47 7.67
N THR A 110 -2.29 24.64 7.42
CA THR A 110 -1.13 25.01 6.60
C THR A 110 -1.54 25.24 5.14
N ILE A 111 -2.26 24.32 4.52
CA ILE A 111 -2.66 24.46 3.09
C ILE A 111 -3.61 25.66 2.90
N LYS A 112 -4.47 25.96 3.89
CA LYS A 112 -5.32 27.15 3.88
C LYS A 112 -4.48 28.42 3.97
N ALA A 113 -3.51 28.48 4.88
CA ALA A 113 -2.60 29.62 5.03
C ALA A 113 -1.77 29.87 3.76
N ASP A 114 -1.45 28.83 3.01
CA ASP A 114 -0.78 28.88 1.72
C ASP A 114 -1.70 29.30 0.56
N GLY A 115 -2.97 29.64 0.86
CA GLY A 115 -3.93 30.21 -0.09
C GLY A 115 -4.65 29.18 -0.97
N TYR A 116 -4.83 27.95 -0.47
CA TYR A 116 -5.61 26.92 -1.18
C TYR A 116 -7.12 27.24 -1.16
N ALA A 117 -7.63 27.72 -0.04
CA ALA A 117 -9.06 28.04 0.15
C ALA A 117 -9.25 29.37 0.85
N THR A 118 -10.31 30.09 0.45
CA THR A 118 -10.69 31.42 1.00
C THR A 118 -11.69 31.31 2.16
N SER A 119 -12.49 30.23 2.20
CA SER A 119 -13.56 30.06 3.19
C SER A 119 -13.05 30.08 4.63
N SER A 120 -13.70 30.90 5.49
CA SER A 120 -13.41 30.98 6.91
C SER A 120 -13.63 29.66 7.65
N THR A 121 -14.61 28.87 7.20
CA THR A 121 -14.99 27.57 7.81
C THR A 121 -14.27 26.37 7.22
N TYR A 122 -13.32 26.57 6.30
CA TYR A 122 -12.66 25.49 5.56
C TYR A 122 -12.09 24.39 6.45
N VAL A 123 -11.26 24.75 7.44
CA VAL A 123 -10.64 23.77 8.37
C VAL A 123 -11.70 23.04 9.17
N THR A 124 -12.66 23.78 9.75
CA THR A 124 -13.72 23.21 10.59
C THR A 124 -14.60 22.22 9.83
N ASN A 125 -14.97 22.53 8.59
CA ASN A 125 -15.82 21.67 7.78
C ASN A 125 -15.08 20.38 7.37
N ASN A 126 -13.81 20.48 7.00
CA ASN A 126 -12.99 19.30 6.71
C ASN A 126 -12.79 18.43 7.95
N MET A 127 -12.51 19.02 9.13
CA MET A 127 -12.37 18.28 10.38
C MET A 127 -13.66 17.55 10.76
N LYS A 128 -14.84 18.18 10.59
CA LYS A 128 -16.13 17.50 10.80
C LYS A 128 -16.28 16.26 9.92
N LEU A 129 -15.89 16.34 8.65
CA LEU A 129 -15.93 15.18 7.75
C LEU A 129 -14.95 14.08 8.21
N ILE A 130 -13.74 14.48 8.64
CA ILE A 130 -12.75 13.53 9.15
C ILE A 130 -13.32 12.75 10.34
N ASP A 131 -13.95 13.45 11.30
CA ASP A 131 -14.51 12.84 12.49
C ASP A 131 -15.75 12.00 12.17
N GLN A 132 -16.70 12.55 11.42
CA GLN A 132 -17.97 11.91 11.07
C GLN A 132 -17.78 10.58 10.34
N TYR A 133 -16.79 10.50 9.43
CA TYR A 133 -16.53 9.33 8.61
C TYR A 133 -15.31 8.52 9.06
N ASN A 134 -14.77 8.86 10.25
CA ASN A 134 -13.57 8.20 10.80
C ASN A 134 -12.45 8.09 9.75
N LEU A 135 -12.17 9.18 9.04
CA LEU A 135 -11.21 9.17 7.93
C LEU A 135 -9.77 8.99 8.42
N THR A 136 -9.46 9.26 9.69
CA THR A 136 -8.14 9.01 10.29
C THR A 136 -7.73 7.53 10.24
N LYS A 137 -8.68 6.62 10.04
CA LYS A 137 -8.37 5.21 9.76
C LYS A 137 -7.45 5.04 8.54
N TYR A 138 -7.52 5.95 7.58
CA TYR A 138 -6.67 5.94 6.39
C TYR A 138 -5.29 6.56 6.66
N ASP A 139 -5.11 7.35 7.73
CA ASP A 139 -3.82 7.89 8.15
C ASP A 139 -2.96 6.85 8.87
N LYS A 140 -3.60 5.88 9.53
CA LYS A 140 -2.90 4.79 10.25
C LYS A 140 -2.00 3.93 9.37
N GLY A 141 -2.03 4.12 8.04
CA GLY A 141 -1.13 3.50 7.07
C GLY A 141 0.04 4.39 6.64
N VAL A 142 0.15 5.64 7.11
CA VAL A 142 1.21 6.59 6.73
C VAL A 142 2.32 6.69 7.77
N THR A 143 2.00 6.40 9.03
CA THR A 143 3.02 6.22 10.07
C THR A 143 3.59 4.81 9.96
N ASN A 144 4.68 4.71 9.22
CA ASN A 144 5.43 3.47 9.03
C ASN A 144 4.56 2.34 8.42
N MET A 145 4.58 2.22 7.10
CA MET A 145 4.45 0.92 6.47
C MET A 145 5.26 -0.01 7.37
N SER A 146 4.60 -0.94 8.08
CA SER A 146 5.32 -1.79 9.02
C SER A 146 6.51 -2.33 8.24
N ASP A 147 7.67 -2.37 8.83
CA ASP A 147 8.86 -2.86 8.14
C ASP A 147 8.58 -4.19 7.43
N ARG A 148 7.62 -4.96 7.96
CA ARG A 148 7.09 -6.19 7.36
C ARG A 148 6.48 -6.02 5.96
N GLN A 149 5.81 -4.90 5.68
CA GLN A 149 5.15 -4.65 4.38
C GLN A 149 6.12 -4.12 3.31
N LYS A 150 7.26 -3.55 3.72
CA LYS A 150 8.23 -2.95 2.79
C LYS A 150 8.75 -3.92 1.73
N PRO A 151 9.30 -5.12 2.09
CA PRO A 151 9.81 -6.05 1.09
C PRO A 151 8.71 -6.61 0.19
N VAL A 152 7.50 -6.82 0.73
CA VAL A 152 6.32 -7.24 -0.06
C VAL A 152 5.98 -6.20 -1.13
N ASN A 153 5.85 -4.94 -0.73
CA ASN A 153 5.48 -3.86 -1.66
C ASN A 153 6.59 -3.56 -2.68
N TRP A 154 7.85 -3.75 -2.27
CA TRP A 154 8.95 -3.60 -3.21
C TRP A 154 8.88 -4.66 -4.31
N LEU A 155 8.73 -5.94 -3.96
CA LEU A 155 8.64 -7.01 -4.96
C LEU A 155 7.35 -6.92 -5.79
N ALA A 156 6.26 -6.42 -5.22
CA ALA A 156 4.97 -6.25 -5.90
C ALA A 156 5.02 -5.29 -7.10
N GLN A 157 5.99 -4.36 -7.14
CA GLN A 157 6.18 -3.45 -8.28
C GLN A 157 6.64 -4.20 -9.54
N TYR A 158 7.18 -5.40 -9.38
CA TYR A 158 7.73 -6.23 -10.45
C TYR A 158 6.80 -7.35 -10.90
N VAL A 159 5.56 -7.40 -10.39
CA VAL A 159 4.59 -8.44 -10.81
C VAL A 159 4.40 -8.43 -12.31
N GLY A 160 4.59 -9.61 -12.94
CA GLY A 160 4.47 -9.81 -14.38
C GLY A 160 5.75 -9.57 -15.19
N ILE A 161 6.83 -9.08 -14.58
CA ILE A 161 8.13 -9.02 -15.30
C ILE A 161 8.58 -10.42 -15.67
N LYS A 162 9.31 -10.52 -16.76
CA LYS A 162 9.83 -11.79 -17.27
C LYS A 162 11.32 -11.94 -17.02
N GLU A 163 11.75 -13.18 -16.84
CA GLU A 163 13.16 -13.53 -16.86
C GLU A 163 13.85 -12.96 -18.11
N GLY A 164 15.08 -12.49 -17.97
CA GLY A 164 15.86 -11.85 -19.04
C GLY A 164 15.48 -10.42 -19.36
N SER A 165 14.37 -9.87 -18.80
CA SER A 165 13.98 -8.46 -18.97
C SER A 165 14.99 -7.49 -18.35
N ALA A 166 14.83 -6.19 -18.66
CA ALA A 166 15.65 -5.15 -18.06
C ALA A 166 15.47 -5.07 -16.54
N GLU A 167 14.24 -5.25 -16.07
CA GLU A 167 13.87 -5.24 -14.65
C GLU A 167 14.47 -6.46 -13.92
N HIS A 168 14.41 -7.67 -14.52
CA HIS A 168 15.07 -8.84 -13.98
C HIS A 168 16.58 -8.60 -13.82
N LYS A 169 17.24 -8.10 -14.87
CA LYS A 169 18.67 -7.76 -14.82
C LYS A 169 18.99 -6.71 -13.76
N ALA A 170 18.10 -5.73 -13.53
CA ALA A 170 18.25 -4.75 -12.48
C ALA A 170 18.16 -5.38 -11.08
N ILE A 171 17.25 -6.34 -10.87
CA ILE A 171 17.17 -7.12 -9.60
C ILE A 171 18.48 -7.87 -9.36
N LEU A 172 19.00 -8.59 -10.35
CA LEU A 172 20.27 -9.30 -10.22
C LEU A 172 21.45 -8.37 -9.95
N LYS A 173 21.45 -7.19 -10.58
CA LYS A 173 22.48 -6.18 -10.35
C LYS A 173 22.47 -5.68 -8.90
N VAL A 174 21.31 -5.38 -8.31
CA VAL A 174 21.22 -4.98 -6.89
C VAL A 174 21.77 -6.07 -5.98
N PHE A 175 21.45 -7.32 -6.22
CA PHE A 175 22.00 -8.44 -5.46
C PHE A 175 23.50 -8.51 -5.54
N ASN A 176 24.04 -8.54 -6.76
CA ASN A 176 25.46 -8.66 -7.03
C ASN A 176 26.30 -7.48 -6.49
N ASP A 177 25.76 -6.26 -6.56
CA ASP A 177 26.44 -5.04 -6.10
C ASP A 177 26.36 -4.86 -4.58
N SER A 178 25.43 -5.54 -3.91
CA SER A 178 25.26 -5.43 -2.46
C SER A 178 26.47 -5.93 -1.66
N GLY A 179 27.22 -6.87 -2.21
CA GLY A 179 28.35 -7.53 -1.54
C GLY A 179 27.96 -8.39 -0.33
N LEU A 180 26.66 -8.55 -0.04
CA LEU A 180 26.15 -9.29 1.13
C LEU A 180 26.22 -10.81 0.94
N CYS A 181 26.10 -11.30 -0.30
CA CYS A 181 26.39 -12.68 -0.67
C CYS A 181 27.66 -12.72 -1.53
N THR A 182 28.75 -13.22 -0.98
CA THR A 182 30.04 -13.28 -1.68
C THR A 182 30.29 -14.65 -2.31
N ARG A 183 29.44 -15.64 -2.04
CA ARG A 183 29.60 -17.01 -2.46
C ARG A 183 29.37 -17.22 -3.97
N TYR A 184 28.43 -16.47 -4.53
CA TYR A 184 28.05 -16.62 -5.93
C TYR A 184 27.59 -15.28 -6.53
N LYS A 185 27.94 -15.07 -7.79
CA LYS A 185 27.50 -13.89 -8.57
C LYS A 185 26.42 -14.33 -9.57
N MET A 186 25.22 -13.86 -9.37
CA MET A 186 24.05 -14.22 -10.17
C MET A 186 24.15 -13.78 -11.62
N THR A 187 23.69 -14.62 -12.51
CA THR A 187 23.53 -14.40 -13.94
C THR A 187 22.06 -14.49 -14.36
N VAL A 188 21.75 -14.11 -15.59
CA VAL A 188 20.38 -14.14 -16.12
C VAL A 188 19.82 -15.54 -16.34
N ASN A 189 20.67 -16.57 -16.29
CA ASN A 189 20.29 -17.96 -16.51
C ASN A 189 20.10 -18.74 -15.21
N ASP A 190 20.28 -18.09 -14.06
CA ASP A 190 20.20 -18.72 -12.76
C ASP A 190 18.77 -18.62 -12.22
N ALA A 191 18.33 -19.62 -11.44
CA ALA A 191 17.09 -19.54 -10.70
C ALA A 191 17.15 -18.37 -9.68
N TRP A 192 16.23 -17.44 -9.74
CA TRP A 192 16.30 -16.17 -9.03
C TRP A 192 15.24 -15.94 -7.95
N CYS A 193 14.54 -17.03 -7.51
CA CYS A 193 13.56 -16.93 -6.41
C CYS A 193 14.19 -16.43 -5.10
N ALA A 194 15.29 -17.05 -4.66
CA ALA A 194 16.02 -16.62 -3.46
C ALA A 194 16.64 -15.23 -3.63
N THR A 195 17.15 -14.93 -4.82
CA THR A 195 17.72 -13.61 -5.15
C THR A 195 16.67 -12.51 -5.09
N SER A 196 15.48 -12.70 -5.66
CA SER A 196 14.40 -11.70 -5.61
C SER A 196 13.92 -11.43 -4.19
N THR A 197 13.81 -12.47 -3.38
CA THR A 197 13.49 -12.35 -1.94
C THR A 197 14.58 -11.56 -1.22
N SER A 198 15.85 -11.90 -1.40
CA SER A 198 16.99 -11.19 -0.81
C SER A 198 17.02 -9.71 -1.20
N VAL A 199 16.81 -9.40 -2.49
CA VAL A 199 16.83 -8.03 -2.99
C VAL A 199 15.69 -7.20 -2.42
N ALA A 200 14.52 -7.79 -2.18
CA ALA A 200 13.42 -7.07 -1.54
C ALA A 200 13.79 -6.54 -0.14
N PHE A 201 14.56 -7.31 0.64
CA PHE A 201 15.08 -6.85 1.93
C PHE A 201 16.26 -5.87 1.79
N ILE A 202 17.16 -6.07 0.83
CA ILE A 202 18.28 -5.15 0.55
C ILE A 202 17.75 -3.77 0.16
N ALA A 203 16.89 -3.72 -0.86
CA ALA A 203 16.37 -2.48 -1.44
C ALA A 203 15.49 -1.67 -0.49
N THR A 204 14.95 -2.33 0.55
CA THR A 204 14.14 -1.67 1.57
C THR A 204 14.92 -1.33 2.86
N GLY A 205 16.24 -1.57 2.86
CA GLY A 205 17.11 -1.27 4.00
C GLY A 205 16.93 -2.21 5.19
N LEU A 206 16.42 -3.41 4.96
CA LEU A 206 16.07 -4.39 6.01
C LEU A 206 17.02 -5.61 6.06
N SER A 207 18.16 -5.56 5.36
CA SER A 207 19.16 -6.62 5.38
C SER A 207 19.74 -6.89 6.78
N ASN A 208 19.72 -5.90 7.65
CA ASN A 208 20.19 -6.05 9.05
C ASN A 208 19.28 -6.96 9.91
N ILE A 209 17.99 -7.06 9.58
CA ILE A 209 17.04 -7.95 10.27
C ILE A 209 16.76 -9.24 9.48
N PHE A 210 17.25 -9.32 8.25
CA PHE A 210 17.18 -10.48 7.37
C PHE A 210 18.61 -10.94 7.01
N PRO A 211 19.33 -11.59 7.93
CA PRO A 211 20.70 -12.05 7.70
C PRO A 211 20.81 -13.21 6.72
N CYS A 212 19.71 -13.60 6.09
CA CYS A 212 19.56 -14.70 5.16
C CYS A 212 19.69 -14.25 3.68
N VAL A 213 20.39 -13.13 3.42
CA VAL A 213 20.65 -12.65 2.06
C VAL A 213 21.47 -13.70 1.29
N GLU A 214 20.84 -14.38 0.35
CA GLU A 214 21.39 -15.54 -0.35
C GLU A 214 20.69 -15.76 -1.69
N CYS A 215 21.33 -16.50 -2.60
CA CYS A 215 20.76 -16.95 -3.87
C CYS A 215 20.37 -18.45 -3.88
N SER A 216 20.54 -19.14 -2.77
CA SER A 216 20.18 -20.54 -2.56
C SER A 216 19.16 -20.64 -1.43
N CYS A 217 18.02 -21.30 -1.69
CA CYS A 217 16.97 -21.50 -0.70
C CYS A 217 17.50 -22.27 0.52
N GLU A 218 18.26 -23.34 0.31
CA GLU A 218 18.82 -24.14 1.40
C GLU A 218 19.83 -23.34 2.24
N ASN A 219 20.66 -22.50 1.63
CA ASN A 219 21.55 -21.65 2.40
C ASN A 219 20.81 -20.56 3.17
N MET A 220 19.67 -20.06 2.67
CA MET A 220 18.79 -19.19 3.46
C MET A 220 18.33 -19.87 4.75
N ILE A 221 17.92 -21.16 4.66
CA ILE A 221 17.52 -21.97 5.83
C ILE A 221 18.68 -22.07 6.82
N ASN A 222 19.88 -22.41 6.33
CA ASN A 222 21.06 -22.57 7.18
C ASN A 222 21.42 -21.26 7.91
N LEU A 223 21.34 -20.13 7.22
CA LEU A 223 21.54 -18.81 7.83
C LEU A 223 20.45 -18.46 8.83
N ALA A 224 19.19 -18.80 8.52
CA ALA A 224 18.05 -18.57 9.42
C ALA A 224 18.14 -19.41 10.70
N LYS A 225 18.52 -20.67 10.58
CA LYS A 225 18.81 -21.57 11.74
C LYS A 225 19.92 -20.97 12.62
N LYS A 226 21.01 -20.52 12.01
CA LYS A 226 22.11 -19.86 12.72
C LYS A 226 21.69 -18.56 13.42
N ALA A 227 20.80 -17.80 12.81
CA ALA A 227 20.28 -16.55 13.36
C ALA A 227 19.14 -16.74 14.38
N GLY A 228 18.64 -17.95 14.58
CA GLY A 228 17.53 -18.25 15.48
C GLY A 228 16.19 -17.64 15.03
N ILE A 229 15.97 -17.58 13.70
CA ILE A 229 14.75 -17.05 13.07
C ILE A 229 14.11 -18.05 12.09
N TRP A 230 14.50 -19.33 12.14
CA TRP A 230 13.89 -20.41 11.40
C TRP A 230 12.78 -21.08 12.20
N VAL A 231 11.64 -21.30 11.55
CA VAL A 231 10.49 -22.04 12.09
C VAL A 231 10.29 -23.27 11.18
N GLU A 232 10.61 -24.44 11.71
CA GLU A 232 10.39 -25.72 11.05
C GLU A 232 9.04 -26.28 11.52
N ASN A 233 7.95 -25.82 10.91
CA ASN A 233 6.59 -26.22 11.26
C ASN A 233 5.63 -25.78 10.16
N ASP A 234 5.03 -26.73 9.44
CA ASP A 234 4.08 -26.46 8.36
C ASP A 234 2.81 -25.78 8.85
N ALA A 235 2.41 -26.05 10.10
CA ALA A 235 1.24 -25.46 10.75
C ALA A 235 1.48 -24.06 11.34
N TYR A 236 2.67 -23.49 11.16
CA TYR A 236 2.92 -22.10 11.56
C TYR A 236 2.02 -21.14 10.79
N VAL A 237 1.37 -20.23 11.49
CA VAL A 237 0.55 -19.17 10.91
C VAL A 237 1.43 -17.93 10.70
N PRO A 238 1.90 -17.67 9.47
CA PRO A 238 2.86 -16.63 9.23
C PRO A 238 2.25 -15.23 9.20
N SER A 239 3.09 -14.25 9.44
CA SER A 239 2.75 -12.84 9.32
C SER A 239 3.26 -12.24 8.01
N THR A 240 2.69 -11.13 7.57
CA THR A 240 3.22 -10.35 6.44
C THR A 240 4.72 -10.10 6.62
N GLY A 241 5.51 -10.32 5.57
CA GLY A 241 6.96 -10.12 5.58
C GLY A 241 7.76 -11.32 6.10
N ASP A 242 7.12 -12.35 6.67
CA ASP A 242 7.79 -13.63 6.86
C ASP A 242 8.12 -14.23 5.50
N VAL A 243 9.13 -15.10 5.45
CA VAL A 243 9.57 -15.74 4.20
C VAL A 243 9.23 -17.22 4.30
N ILE A 244 8.49 -17.72 3.31
CA ILE A 244 8.09 -19.12 3.22
C ILE A 244 8.99 -19.84 2.23
N LEU A 245 9.43 -21.05 2.59
CA LEU A 245 10.20 -21.93 1.72
C LEU A 245 9.42 -23.20 1.41
N TYR A 246 9.70 -23.77 0.25
CA TYR A 246 9.00 -24.93 -0.28
C TYR A 246 9.97 -26.06 -0.64
N ASP A 247 9.49 -27.30 -0.46
CA ASP A 247 10.07 -28.53 -0.99
C ASP A 247 9.02 -29.19 -1.88
N TRP A 248 9.28 -29.25 -3.19
CA TRP A 248 8.32 -29.81 -4.16
C TRP A 248 8.31 -31.34 -4.17
N ASP A 249 9.31 -31.95 -3.55
CA ASP A 249 9.43 -33.40 -3.43
C ASP A 249 8.74 -33.98 -2.19
N ASP A 250 8.08 -33.12 -1.40
CA ASP A 250 7.36 -33.53 -0.20
C ASP A 250 6.32 -34.60 -0.47
N ASN A 251 6.37 -35.66 0.32
CA ASN A 251 5.48 -36.84 0.22
C ASN A 251 4.20 -36.72 1.06
N SER A 252 4.00 -35.59 1.75
CA SER A 252 2.89 -35.32 2.65
C SER A 252 2.82 -36.21 3.90
N VAL A 253 3.92 -36.76 4.35
CA VAL A 253 4.00 -37.57 5.56
C VAL A 253 4.82 -36.84 6.61
N GLY A 254 4.14 -36.37 7.65
CA GLY A 254 4.78 -35.60 8.73
C GLY A 254 5.13 -34.18 8.33
N ASP A 255 6.08 -33.58 9.07
CA ASP A 255 6.62 -32.26 8.79
C ASP A 255 7.61 -32.31 7.63
N CYS A 256 7.50 -31.37 6.69
CA CYS A 256 8.34 -31.34 5.51
C CYS A 256 9.75 -30.88 5.84
N THR A 257 10.74 -31.75 5.75
CA THR A 257 12.15 -31.51 6.14
C THR A 257 13.16 -31.71 5.03
N GLY A 258 12.69 -31.87 3.78
CA GLY A 258 13.50 -32.09 2.62
C GLY A 258 14.33 -30.89 2.15
N TRP A 259 14.92 -31.01 0.98
CA TRP A 259 15.69 -29.93 0.36
C TRP A 259 14.77 -28.84 -0.17
N SER A 260 15.09 -27.57 0.09
CA SER A 260 14.25 -26.46 -0.33
C SER A 260 14.48 -26.05 -1.78
N ASP A 261 13.41 -26.05 -2.58
CA ASP A 261 13.42 -25.75 -4.02
C ASP A 261 13.04 -24.33 -4.35
N HIS A 262 12.23 -23.68 -3.52
CA HIS A 262 11.64 -22.38 -3.84
C HIS A 262 11.38 -21.53 -2.60
N VAL A 263 11.17 -20.24 -2.81
CA VAL A 263 10.98 -19.26 -1.72
C VAL A 263 10.11 -18.08 -2.18
N GLY A 264 9.35 -17.55 -1.23
CA GLY A 264 8.58 -16.31 -1.42
C GLY A 264 8.40 -15.52 -0.14
N ILE A 265 7.82 -14.32 -0.26
CA ILE A 265 7.53 -13.43 0.86
C ILE A 265 6.02 -13.47 1.15
N VAL A 266 5.65 -13.71 2.39
CA VAL A 266 4.25 -13.74 2.83
C VAL A 266 3.64 -12.33 2.69
N VAL A 267 2.57 -12.25 1.92
CA VAL A 267 1.78 -11.01 1.72
C VAL A 267 0.74 -10.86 2.83
N SER A 268 0.03 -11.96 3.12
CA SER A 268 -0.99 -12.03 4.17
C SER A 268 -1.29 -13.49 4.52
N CYS A 269 -1.79 -13.70 5.72
CA CYS A 269 -2.39 -14.96 6.14
C CYS A 269 -3.66 -14.66 6.93
N ASP A 270 -4.74 -15.38 6.65
CA ASP A 270 -6.03 -15.26 7.36
C ASP A 270 -6.22 -16.33 8.45
N GLY A 271 -5.17 -17.09 8.75
CA GLY A 271 -5.19 -18.22 9.68
C GLY A 271 -5.43 -19.57 9.00
N SER A 272 -5.92 -19.60 7.78
CA SER A 272 -6.16 -20.80 6.98
C SER A 272 -5.42 -20.80 5.65
N THR A 273 -5.28 -19.64 5.05
CA THR A 273 -4.74 -19.43 3.71
C THR A 273 -3.63 -18.40 3.73
N ILE A 274 -2.50 -18.73 3.13
CA ILE A 274 -1.31 -17.89 3.00
C ILE A 274 -1.27 -17.36 1.57
N LYS A 275 -1.23 -16.05 1.40
CA LYS A 275 -0.92 -15.40 0.12
C LYS A 275 0.55 -15.02 0.10
N VAL A 276 1.26 -15.39 -0.93
CA VAL A 276 2.71 -15.21 -1.09
C VAL A 276 3.00 -14.46 -2.38
N ILE A 277 4.05 -13.66 -2.39
CA ILE A 277 4.66 -13.10 -3.61
C ILE A 277 6.02 -13.75 -3.83
N GLU A 278 6.28 -14.16 -5.06
CA GLU A 278 7.45 -14.96 -5.44
C GLU A 278 8.12 -14.40 -6.69
N GLY A 279 9.43 -14.35 -6.69
CA GLY A 279 10.20 -14.23 -7.95
C GLY A 279 10.46 -15.62 -8.54
N ASN A 280 10.78 -15.65 -9.81
CA ASN A 280 11.00 -16.91 -10.57
C ASN A 280 9.80 -17.87 -10.54
N LYS A 281 8.60 -17.36 -10.34
CA LYS A 281 7.37 -18.13 -10.48
C LYS A 281 6.96 -18.17 -11.94
N ASN A 282 7.20 -19.31 -12.61
CA ASN A 282 7.02 -19.43 -14.07
C ASN A 282 7.81 -18.32 -14.81
N ASP A 283 9.09 -18.18 -14.49
CA ASP A 283 10.02 -17.20 -15.05
C ASP A 283 9.54 -15.73 -14.92
N SER A 284 8.81 -15.44 -13.83
CA SER A 284 8.20 -14.14 -13.59
C SER A 284 8.12 -13.83 -12.09
N VAL A 285 7.71 -12.61 -11.73
CA VAL A 285 7.20 -12.28 -10.39
C VAL A 285 5.69 -12.50 -10.37
N GLY A 286 5.20 -13.25 -9.39
CA GLY A 286 3.77 -13.55 -9.30
C GLY A 286 3.32 -13.92 -7.89
N TYR A 287 2.01 -14.09 -7.75
CA TYR A 287 1.41 -14.50 -6.48
C TYR A 287 1.08 -15.99 -6.47
N ARG A 288 1.21 -16.59 -5.27
CA ARG A 288 0.74 -17.94 -4.93
C ARG A 288 -0.22 -17.86 -3.75
N THR A 289 -1.13 -18.83 -3.69
CA THR A 289 -1.96 -19.07 -2.50
C THR A 289 -1.78 -20.53 -2.09
N ILE A 290 -1.56 -20.76 -0.80
CA ILE A 290 -1.38 -22.10 -0.21
C ILE A 290 -2.07 -22.14 1.14
N ALA A 291 -2.58 -23.30 1.55
CA ALA A 291 -3.18 -23.49 2.87
C ALA A 291 -2.10 -23.47 3.98
N VAL A 292 -2.45 -23.00 5.15
CA VAL A 292 -1.66 -23.24 6.36
C VAL A 292 -1.63 -24.77 6.59
N ASN A 293 -0.50 -25.30 7.00
CA ASN A 293 -0.26 -26.74 7.06
C ASN A 293 -0.45 -27.46 5.71
N GLY A 294 -0.24 -26.72 4.62
CA GLY A 294 -0.38 -27.23 3.26
C GLY A 294 0.85 -28.06 2.85
N ARG A 295 0.63 -29.02 1.95
CA ARG A 295 1.71 -29.76 1.31
C ARG A 295 2.75 -28.81 0.71
N TYR A 296 3.99 -29.19 0.73
CA TYR A 296 5.15 -28.47 0.19
C TYR A 296 5.70 -27.32 1.05
N ILE A 297 5.12 -27.01 2.20
CA ILE A 297 5.71 -26.01 3.10
C ILE A 297 6.94 -26.64 3.76
N ARG A 298 8.12 -26.10 3.46
CA ARG A 298 9.40 -26.53 4.05
C ARG A 298 9.64 -25.82 5.41
N GLY A 299 9.03 -24.67 5.62
CA GLY A 299 9.13 -23.87 6.81
C GLY A 299 9.24 -22.38 6.53
N PHE A 300 9.55 -21.61 7.58
CA PHE A 300 9.49 -20.15 7.53
C PHE A 300 10.72 -19.50 8.13
N ILE A 301 11.15 -18.38 7.52
CA ILE A 301 12.08 -17.44 8.14
C ILE A 301 11.25 -16.28 8.70
N THR A 302 11.46 -15.94 9.98
CA THR A 302 10.73 -14.91 10.71
C THR A 302 11.65 -13.76 11.08
N PRO A 303 11.87 -12.76 10.18
CA PRO A 303 12.76 -11.65 10.44
C PRO A 303 12.30 -10.83 11.67
N LYS A 304 13.24 -10.35 12.48
CA LYS A 304 12.96 -9.61 13.72
C LYS A 304 12.60 -8.14 13.42
N PHE A 305 11.41 -7.93 12.85
CA PHE A 305 10.93 -6.58 12.60
C PHE A 305 10.71 -5.81 13.91
N SER A 306 11.13 -4.55 13.96
CA SER A 306 10.89 -3.66 15.09
C SER A 306 9.43 -3.18 15.11
N GLY A 307 8.71 -3.47 16.18
CA GLY A 307 7.36 -2.97 16.44
C GLY A 307 6.25 -3.89 15.93
N GLY A 308 5.69 -4.67 16.86
CA GLY A 308 4.43 -5.37 16.70
C GLY A 308 4.57 -6.88 16.65
N THR A 309 4.35 -7.52 17.80
CA THR A 309 3.69 -8.82 17.83
C THR A 309 2.55 -8.80 16.84
N SER A 310 2.58 -9.70 15.87
CA SER A 310 1.42 -9.98 15.04
C SER A 310 0.29 -10.41 15.97
N THR A 311 -0.54 -9.45 16.41
CA THR A 311 -1.87 -9.81 16.79
C THR A 311 -2.51 -10.29 15.49
N VAL A 312 -2.72 -11.59 15.39
CA VAL A 312 -3.81 -12.12 14.58
C VAL A 312 -5.02 -11.32 15.04
N ILE A 313 -5.40 -10.28 14.27
CA ILE A 313 -6.73 -9.74 14.37
C ILE A 313 -7.55 -10.86 13.75
N PRO A 314 -8.36 -11.59 14.53
CA PRO A 314 -9.34 -12.45 13.92
C PRO A 314 -10.10 -11.55 12.98
N SER A 315 -10.09 -11.88 11.69
CA SER A 315 -10.95 -11.22 10.72
C SER A 315 -12.37 -11.51 11.19
N THR A 316 -12.98 -10.57 11.94
CA THR A 316 -14.39 -10.57 12.23
C THR A 316 -15.21 -10.15 11.00
N LYS A 317 -14.70 -10.38 9.81
CA LYS A 317 -15.52 -10.42 8.60
C LYS A 317 -16.32 -11.71 8.66
N LYS A 318 -17.56 -11.56 9.15
CA LYS A 318 -18.58 -12.59 9.03
C LYS A 318 -18.63 -13.08 7.58
N SER A 319 -18.77 -14.37 7.38
CA SER A 319 -18.95 -14.93 6.04
C SER A 319 -20.22 -14.34 5.40
N VAL A 320 -20.28 -14.34 4.09
CA VAL A 320 -21.49 -13.88 3.35
C VAL A 320 -22.73 -14.61 3.87
N ASP A 321 -22.62 -15.89 4.22
CA ASP A 321 -23.71 -16.70 4.76
C ASP A 321 -24.10 -16.29 6.18
N GLU A 322 -23.17 -15.91 7.02
CA GLU A 322 -23.45 -15.39 8.38
C GLU A 322 -24.11 -14.02 8.30
N VAL A 323 -23.64 -13.13 7.44
CA VAL A 323 -24.26 -11.82 7.20
C VAL A 323 -25.65 -12.01 6.61
N ALA A 324 -25.83 -12.93 5.65
CA ALA A 324 -27.13 -13.23 5.08
C ALA A 324 -28.11 -13.76 6.13
N LYS A 325 -27.71 -14.66 7.01
CA LYS A 325 -28.53 -15.15 8.14
C LYS A 325 -28.92 -14.04 9.09
N GLU A 326 -28.01 -13.15 9.45
CA GLU A 326 -28.28 -12.01 10.32
C GLU A 326 -29.21 -10.98 9.67
N VAL A 327 -29.05 -10.74 8.37
CA VAL A 327 -29.95 -9.88 7.60
C VAL A 327 -31.37 -10.47 7.58
N LEU A 328 -31.51 -11.78 7.36
CA LEU A 328 -32.80 -12.49 7.37
C LEU A 328 -33.41 -12.52 8.78
N ALA A 329 -32.60 -12.57 9.83
CA ALA A 329 -33.02 -12.48 11.22
C ALA A 329 -33.36 -11.05 11.68
N GLY A 330 -33.22 -10.04 10.83
CA GLY A 330 -33.52 -8.64 11.17
C GLY A 330 -32.47 -7.93 12.01
N ALA A 331 -31.30 -8.55 12.24
CA ALA A 331 -30.24 -8.00 13.11
C ALA A 331 -29.63 -6.67 12.59
N TRP A 332 -29.86 -6.35 11.31
CA TRP A 332 -29.33 -5.14 10.64
C TRP A 332 -30.40 -4.05 10.44
N GLY A 333 -31.55 -4.19 11.05
CA GLY A 333 -32.68 -3.25 10.92
C GLY A 333 -33.34 -3.25 9.55
N ASN A 334 -34.40 -2.45 9.39
CA ASN A 334 -35.15 -2.29 8.14
C ASN A 334 -35.12 -0.82 7.68
N GLY A 335 -35.15 -0.58 6.37
CA GLY A 335 -35.25 0.78 5.81
C GLY A 335 -34.01 1.64 6.09
N ASP A 336 -34.22 2.86 6.60
CA ASP A 336 -33.15 3.85 6.82
C ASP A 336 -32.14 3.46 7.91
N ALA A 337 -32.54 2.65 8.88
CA ALA A 337 -31.63 2.09 9.88
C ALA A 337 -30.54 1.17 9.26
N ARG A 338 -30.84 0.55 8.11
CA ARG A 338 -29.94 -0.33 7.37
C ARG A 338 -28.88 0.43 6.56
N LYS A 339 -29.13 1.71 6.25
CA LYS A 339 -28.20 2.57 5.51
C LYS A 339 -27.10 3.17 6.40
N ASN A 340 -27.30 3.13 7.72
CA ASN A 340 -26.44 3.75 8.72
C ASN A 340 -25.67 2.73 9.57
N ALA A 341 -25.79 1.44 9.30
CA ALA A 341 -25.05 0.34 9.92
C ALA A 341 -23.93 -0.15 8.98
#